data_84b1356bc1dcc2b5d8469321b976398e
#
_entry.id   84b1356bc1dcc2b5d8469321b976398e
#
_cell.length_a   1.000
_cell.length_b   1.000
_cell.length_c   1.000
_cell.angle_alpha   90.00
_cell.angle_beta   90.00
_cell.angle_gamma   90.00
#
_symmetry.space_group_name_H-M   'P 1'
#
loop_
_entity.id
_entity.type
_entity.pdbx_description
1 polymer ?
#
loop_
_entity_poly.entity_id
_entity_poly.type
_entity_poly.pdbx_seq_one_letter_code
_entity_poly.pdbx_strand_id
1 'polypeptide(L)'
;MTKLRRLEYFLAVARERNFTRAAERLHVAQPALSRQVRELERELGTELIHRTTHDFELTDAGALLLARGPELLASADALWRSVRAHGSGEHGDVVVAYGASASYDTAPRLLEALARDQPGIAIETEVRAAAEIVAAVQDGSVDLGLVRCPPDAPGLERRIVRADRQGLLMRHDHRLADAPAVRLTDLSEEPLLLHPREANPGHYDAVIALCREQDVEPHVVLRSLVFDLSQAPVVHGDAVAIVGESSCAGLPAALAWRPLTPARSLGIDLVARRHDRSPAVDRLLDAASRISGELGWV
;
A
#
# COMPACT_ATOMS: atom_id res chain seq x y z
N MET A 1 -4.96 28.39 17.86
CA MET A 1 -5.00 27.16 17.08
C MET A 1 -3.60 26.92 16.52
N THR A 2 -3.12 25.66 16.45
CA THR A 2 -1.75 25.34 16.00
C THR A 2 -1.59 25.48 14.49
N LYS A 3 -0.35 25.69 13.99
CA LYS A 3 -0.04 25.73 12.54
C LYS A 3 -0.48 24.43 11.84
N LEU A 4 -0.28 23.26 12.45
CA LEU A 4 -0.70 21.97 11.90
C LEU A 4 -2.22 21.92 11.67
N ARG A 5 -3.03 22.40 12.62
CA ARG A 5 -4.49 22.42 12.44
C ARG A 5 -4.94 23.36 11.31
N ARG A 6 -4.23 24.47 11.11
CA ARG A 6 -4.49 25.37 9.96
C ARG A 6 -4.10 24.73 8.65
N LEU A 7 -3.00 23.98 8.64
CA LEU A 7 -2.58 23.17 7.49
C LEU A 7 -3.65 22.13 7.11
N GLU A 8 -4.17 21.37 8.07
CA GLU A 8 -5.29 20.43 7.85
C GLU A 8 -6.49 21.13 7.20
N TYR A 9 -6.84 22.30 7.70
CA TYR A 9 -7.95 23.11 7.18
C TYR A 9 -7.71 23.55 5.74
N PHE A 10 -6.51 24.05 5.44
CA PHE A 10 -6.13 24.40 4.07
C PHE A 10 -6.20 23.19 3.14
N LEU A 11 -5.61 22.05 3.53
CA LEU A 11 -5.61 20.83 2.72
C LEU A 11 -7.03 20.31 2.43
N ALA A 12 -7.94 20.40 3.41
CA ALA A 12 -9.34 20.05 3.19
C ALA A 12 -9.99 20.98 2.17
N VAL A 13 -9.78 22.30 2.27
CA VAL A 13 -10.32 23.28 1.32
C VAL A 13 -9.73 23.07 -0.08
N ALA A 14 -8.43 22.82 -0.18
CA ALA A 14 -7.74 22.60 -1.44
C ALA A 14 -8.23 21.33 -2.17
N ARG A 15 -8.47 20.24 -1.44
CA ARG A 15 -9.01 18.99 -1.99
C ARG A 15 -10.46 19.12 -2.45
N GLU A 16 -11.32 19.74 -1.64
CA GLU A 16 -12.73 19.94 -1.95
C GLU A 16 -12.94 21.05 -3.02
N ARG A 17 -11.94 21.90 -3.24
CA ARG A 17 -12.02 23.10 -4.08
C ARG A 17 -13.25 23.97 -3.74
N ASN A 18 -13.70 23.90 -2.48
CA ASN A 18 -14.92 24.56 -1.99
C ASN A 18 -14.90 24.69 -0.47
N PHE A 19 -14.97 25.92 0.03
CA PHE A 19 -14.95 26.20 1.48
C PHE A 19 -16.16 25.65 2.22
N THR A 20 -17.33 25.63 1.60
CA THR A 20 -18.57 25.14 2.24
C THR A 20 -18.48 23.63 2.43
N ARG A 21 -18.16 22.88 1.37
CA ARG A 21 -18.00 21.41 1.45
C ARG A 21 -16.88 21.02 2.41
N ALA A 22 -15.76 21.73 2.39
CA ALA A 22 -14.67 21.48 3.34
C ALA A 22 -15.11 21.72 4.79
N ALA A 23 -15.90 22.76 5.05
CA ALA A 23 -16.41 23.06 6.38
C ALA A 23 -17.41 22.00 6.88
N GLU A 24 -18.30 21.53 6.02
CA GLU A 24 -19.22 20.40 6.30
C GLU A 24 -18.45 19.13 6.66
N ARG A 25 -17.46 18.76 5.84
CA ARG A 25 -16.60 17.59 6.08
C ARG A 25 -15.82 17.67 7.39
N LEU A 26 -15.37 18.88 7.76
CA LEU A 26 -14.62 19.12 8.99
C LEU A 26 -15.50 19.39 10.21
N HIS A 27 -16.84 19.42 10.03
CA HIS A 27 -17.84 19.77 11.06
C HIS A 27 -17.56 21.11 11.73
N VAL A 28 -17.22 22.14 10.94
CA VAL A 28 -16.94 23.50 11.41
C VAL A 28 -17.77 24.54 10.64
N ALA A 29 -17.93 25.73 11.21
CA ALA A 29 -18.58 26.82 10.48
C ALA A 29 -17.65 27.35 9.36
N GLN A 30 -18.19 27.53 8.15
CA GLN A 30 -17.45 28.02 6.99
C GLN A 30 -16.70 29.34 7.25
N PRO A 31 -17.29 30.37 7.96
CA PRO A 31 -16.55 31.60 8.26
C PRO A 31 -15.33 31.36 9.17
N ALA A 32 -15.41 30.38 10.08
CA ALA A 32 -14.30 30.02 10.93
C ALA A 32 -13.18 29.35 10.12
N LEU A 33 -13.52 28.42 9.22
CA LEU A 33 -12.58 27.76 8.33
C LEU A 33 -11.84 28.80 7.45
N SER A 34 -12.60 29.68 6.79
CA SER A 34 -12.05 30.77 5.96
C SER A 34 -11.09 31.69 6.72
N ARG A 35 -11.42 32.03 7.97
CA ARG A 35 -10.54 32.82 8.82
C ARG A 35 -9.24 32.08 9.13
N GLN A 36 -9.29 30.79 9.40
CA GLN A 36 -8.09 30.01 9.73
C GLN A 36 -7.16 29.80 8.55
N VAL A 37 -7.70 29.64 7.34
CA VAL A 37 -6.88 29.61 6.12
C VAL A 37 -6.20 30.98 5.90
N ARG A 38 -6.92 32.11 6.07
CA ARG A 38 -6.30 33.44 6.02
C ARG A 38 -5.22 33.69 7.08
N GLU A 39 -5.40 33.15 8.28
CA GLU A 39 -4.35 33.20 9.31
C GLU A 39 -3.10 32.42 8.90
N LEU A 40 -3.27 31.26 8.23
CA LEU A 40 -2.15 30.50 7.66
C LEU A 40 -1.41 31.30 6.58
N GLU A 41 -2.14 31.90 5.62
CA GLU A 41 -1.57 32.75 4.58
C GLU A 41 -0.79 33.92 5.17
N ARG A 42 -1.34 34.57 6.19
CA ARG A 42 -0.66 35.67 6.90
C ARG A 42 0.62 35.24 7.61
N GLU A 43 0.61 34.05 8.23
CA GLU A 43 1.80 33.50 8.90
C GLU A 43 2.89 33.08 7.90
N LEU A 44 2.49 32.61 6.72
CA LEU A 44 3.41 32.23 5.66
C LEU A 44 3.87 33.45 4.81
N GLY A 45 3.18 34.59 4.95
CA GLY A 45 3.48 35.81 4.19
C GLY A 45 3.14 35.70 2.68
N THR A 46 2.30 34.73 2.29
CA THR A 46 1.89 34.50 0.90
C THR A 46 0.45 34.01 0.81
N GLU A 47 -0.25 34.33 -0.27
CA GLU A 47 -1.54 33.77 -0.58
C GLU A 47 -1.38 32.31 -1.09
N LEU A 48 -2.27 31.44 -0.64
CA LEU A 48 -2.34 30.03 -1.05
C LEU A 48 -3.48 29.77 -2.04
N ILE A 49 -4.50 30.64 -2.00
CA ILE A 49 -5.70 30.54 -2.83
C ILE A 49 -5.92 31.91 -3.50
N HIS A 50 -6.07 31.92 -4.81
CA HIS A 50 -6.45 33.13 -5.55
C HIS A 50 -7.85 33.58 -5.16
N ARG A 51 -7.99 34.86 -4.81
CA ARG A 51 -9.28 35.44 -4.43
C ARG A 51 -10.00 35.99 -5.67
N THR A 52 -10.39 35.08 -6.57
CA THR A 52 -11.27 35.45 -7.69
C THR A 52 -12.72 35.15 -7.32
N THR A 53 -13.65 35.98 -7.86
CA THR A 53 -15.08 35.90 -7.49
C THR A 53 -15.83 34.71 -8.11
N HIS A 54 -15.22 33.94 -9.00
CA HIS A 54 -15.92 32.90 -9.75
C HIS A 54 -15.26 31.52 -9.77
N ASP A 55 -13.92 31.39 -9.52
CA ASP A 55 -13.26 30.09 -9.57
C ASP A 55 -12.30 29.89 -8.39
N PHE A 56 -12.26 28.65 -7.88
CA PHE A 56 -11.30 28.23 -6.87
C PHE A 56 -9.99 27.82 -7.56
N GLU A 57 -8.94 28.63 -7.39
CA GLU A 57 -7.60 28.32 -7.90
C GLU A 57 -6.56 28.44 -6.80
N LEU A 58 -5.61 27.50 -6.79
CA LEU A 58 -4.44 27.55 -5.92
C LEU A 58 -3.35 28.41 -6.56
N THR A 59 -2.64 29.14 -5.72
CA THR A 59 -1.35 29.75 -6.13
C THR A 59 -0.28 28.66 -6.24
N ASP A 60 0.89 28.96 -6.81
CA ASP A 60 2.05 28.06 -6.82
C ASP A 60 2.45 27.65 -5.39
N ALA A 61 2.37 28.57 -4.43
CA ALA A 61 2.60 28.30 -3.01
C ALA A 61 1.52 27.35 -2.43
N GLY A 62 0.25 27.54 -2.82
CA GLY A 62 -0.84 26.64 -2.46
C GLY A 62 -0.68 25.24 -3.05
N ALA A 63 -0.28 25.15 -4.31
CA ALA A 63 -0.01 23.86 -4.96
C ALA A 63 1.17 23.12 -4.30
N LEU A 64 2.25 23.83 -3.96
CA LEU A 64 3.37 23.27 -3.21
C LEU A 64 2.92 22.75 -1.83
N LEU A 65 2.12 23.54 -1.11
CA LEU A 65 1.63 23.16 0.22
C LEU A 65 0.64 22.00 0.15
N LEU A 66 -0.17 21.89 -0.91
CA LEU A 66 -1.05 20.73 -1.15
C LEU A 66 -0.24 19.47 -1.42
N ALA A 67 0.86 19.57 -2.17
CA ALA A 67 1.70 18.44 -2.51
C ALA A 67 2.51 17.91 -1.30
N ARG A 68 3.04 18.82 -0.44
CA ARG A 68 3.96 18.46 0.65
C ARG A 68 3.34 18.48 2.05
N GLY A 69 2.21 19.16 2.21
CA GLY A 69 1.53 19.31 3.50
C GLY A 69 1.08 18.00 4.14
N PRO A 70 0.55 17.03 3.38
CA PRO A 70 0.20 15.71 3.92
C PRO A 70 1.37 14.97 4.57
N GLU A 71 2.55 15.03 3.98
CA GLU A 71 3.79 14.42 4.53
C GLU A 71 4.14 15.00 5.90
N LEU A 72 4.01 16.33 6.06
CA LEU A 72 4.28 17.00 7.33
C LEU A 72 3.28 16.58 8.43
N LEU A 73 1.99 16.51 8.10
CA LEU A 73 0.98 16.06 9.07
C LEU A 73 1.23 14.61 9.50
N ALA A 74 1.52 13.73 8.55
CA ALA A 74 1.85 12.35 8.81
C ALA A 74 3.08 12.21 9.72
N SER A 75 4.14 12.98 9.47
CA SER A 75 5.35 13.00 10.30
C SER A 75 5.07 13.50 11.72
N ALA A 76 4.22 14.52 11.88
CA ALA A 76 3.83 15.01 13.20
C ALA A 76 3.05 13.95 13.99
N ASP A 77 2.11 13.25 13.35
CA ASP A 77 1.35 12.18 14.00
C ASP A 77 2.25 10.99 14.39
N ALA A 78 3.21 10.64 13.52
CA ALA A 78 4.21 9.62 13.82
C ALA A 78 5.04 9.98 15.05
N LEU A 79 5.48 11.24 15.16
CA LEU A 79 6.21 11.72 16.36
C LEU A 79 5.37 11.59 17.62
N TRP A 80 4.11 12.00 17.60
CA TRP A 80 3.23 11.87 18.77
C TRP A 80 2.98 10.42 19.17
N ARG A 81 2.84 9.50 18.19
CA ARG A 81 2.77 8.06 18.47
C ARG A 81 4.06 7.56 19.11
N SER A 82 5.21 7.90 18.54
CA SER A 82 6.52 7.50 19.07
C SER A 82 6.74 7.98 20.50
N VAL A 83 6.38 9.22 20.82
CA VAL A 83 6.49 9.77 22.19
C VAL A 83 5.59 9.00 23.16
N ARG A 84 4.36 8.68 22.76
CA ARG A 84 3.47 7.84 23.59
C ARG A 84 4.04 6.45 23.81
N ALA A 85 4.56 5.81 22.76
CA ALA A 85 5.15 4.47 22.84
C ALA A 85 6.39 4.40 23.74
N HIS A 86 7.21 5.46 23.79
CA HIS A 86 8.37 5.53 24.70
C HIS A 86 7.97 5.65 26.17
N GLY A 87 6.80 6.17 26.46
CA GLY A 87 6.32 6.34 27.86
C GLY A 87 5.87 5.05 28.52
N SER A 88 5.60 3.97 27.78
CA SER A 88 4.99 2.74 28.30
C SER A 88 5.80 1.44 28.14
N GLY A 89 6.93 1.43 27.46
CA GLY A 89 7.89 0.30 27.32
C GLY A 89 7.34 -1.09 26.92
N GLU A 90 6.15 -1.44 27.37
CA GLU A 90 5.47 -2.73 27.09
C GLU A 90 4.22 -2.59 26.22
N HIS A 91 3.75 -1.38 25.97
CA HIS A 91 2.56 -1.06 25.20
C HIS A 91 2.91 -0.06 24.11
N GLY A 92 2.34 -0.22 22.94
CA GLY A 92 2.54 0.72 21.84
C GLY A 92 1.48 0.55 20.76
N ASP A 93 1.25 1.62 20.03
CA ASP A 93 0.40 1.61 18.83
C ASP A 93 1.30 1.49 17.61
N VAL A 94 0.99 0.58 16.70
CA VAL A 94 1.72 0.35 15.45
C VAL A 94 0.73 0.33 14.29
N VAL A 95 0.97 1.16 13.29
CA VAL A 95 0.20 1.20 12.05
C VAL A 95 0.85 0.30 11.02
N VAL A 96 0.12 -0.71 10.54
CA VAL A 96 0.56 -1.66 9.54
C VAL A 96 -0.25 -1.46 8.27
N ALA A 97 0.39 -1.04 7.17
CA ALA A 97 -0.23 -1.02 5.87
C ALA A 97 0.13 -2.26 5.05
N TYR A 98 -0.81 -2.78 4.27
CA TYR A 98 -0.56 -3.91 3.39
C TYR A 98 -1.28 -3.76 2.04
N GLY A 99 -0.67 -4.38 1.00
CA GLY A 99 -1.25 -4.42 -0.33
C GLY A 99 -2.43 -5.40 -0.41
N ALA A 100 -3.37 -5.13 -1.31
CA ALA A 100 -4.57 -5.97 -1.48
C ALA A 100 -4.25 -7.45 -1.70
N SER A 101 -3.16 -7.78 -2.43
CA SER A 101 -2.75 -9.18 -2.64
C SER A 101 -2.38 -9.94 -1.36
N ALA A 102 -1.98 -9.23 -0.30
CA ALA A 102 -1.68 -9.84 1.00
C ALA A 102 -2.95 -10.05 1.86
N SER A 103 -4.07 -9.40 1.53
CA SER A 103 -5.32 -9.44 2.31
C SER A 103 -5.98 -10.80 2.35
N TYR A 104 -5.69 -11.67 1.39
CA TYR A 104 -6.38 -12.95 1.24
C TYR A 104 -5.88 -14.05 2.19
N ASP A 105 -4.61 -14.04 2.56
CA ASP A 105 -4.02 -15.06 3.45
C ASP A 105 -2.89 -14.49 4.32
N THR A 106 -1.89 -13.85 3.72
CA THR A 106 -0.65 -13.50 4.42
C THR A 106 -0.88 -12.48 5.53
N ALA A 107 -1.56 -11.36 5.25
CA ALA A 107 -1.79 -10.30 6.24
C ALA A 107 -2.69 -10.79 7.39
N PRO A 108 -3.86 -11.42 7.15
CA PRO A 108 -4.71 -11.90 8.24
C PRO A 108 -3.97 -12.87 9.18
N ARG A 109 -3.27 -13.87 8.62
CA ARG A 109 -2.56 -14.88 9.43
C ARG A 109 -1.38 -14.29 10.19
N LEU A 110 -0.61 -13.41 9.55
CA LEU A 110 0.53 -12.75 10.20
C LEU A 110 0.05 -11.83 11.33
N LEU A 111 -0.94 -10.98 11.06
CA LEU A 111 -1.46 -10.02 12.03
C LEU A 111 -2.13 -10.70 13.22
N GLU A 112 -2.90 -11.76 12.98
CA GLU A 112 -3.49 -12.57 14.06
C GLU A 112 -2.39 -13.19 14.94
N ALA A 113 -1.34 -13.73 14.32
CA ALA A 113 -0.24 -14.34 15.07
C ALA A 113 0.56 -13.28 15.85
N LEU A 114 0.81 -12.11 15.25
CA LEU A 114 1.48 -10.98 15.92
C LEU A 114 0.66 -10.45 17.11
N ALA A 115 -0.65 -10.27 16.94
CA ALA A 115 -1.52 -9.83 18.02
C ALA A 115 -1.57 -10.81 19.20
N ARG A 116 -1.47 -12.12 18.91
CA ARG A 116 -1.41 -13.16 19.92
C ARG A 116 -0.06 -13.22 20.63
N ASP A 117 1.03 -13.00 19.88
CA ASP A 117 2.41 -13.03 20.39
C ASP A 117 2.76 -11.76 21.18
N GLN A 118 2.23 -10.60 20.79
CA GLN A 118 2.50 -9.29 21.37
C GLN A 118 1.20 -8.59 21.81
N PRO A 119 0.47 -9.12 22.80
CA PRO A 119 -0.86 -8.61 23.17
C PRO A 119 -0.86 -7.20 23.75
N GLY A 120 0.31 -6.68 24.15
CA GLY A 120 0.47 -5.30 24.60
C GLY A 120 0.62 -4.28 23.46
N ILE A 121 0.73 -4.72 22.20
CA ILE A 121 0.86 -3.83 21.06
C ILE A 121 -0.46 -3.76 20.30
N ALA A 122 -1.06 -2.56 20.27
CA ALA A 122 -2.23 -2.31 19.44
C ALA A 122 -1.80 -2.14 17.97
N ILE A 123 -2.36 -2.98 17.09
CA ILE A 123 -2.06 -2.95 15.66
C ILE A 123 -3.25 -2.34 14.93
N GLU A 124 -3.05 -1.15 14.35
CA GLU A 124 -3.99 -0.57 13.39
C GLU A 124 -3.61 -0.97 11.98
N THR A 125 -4.60 -1.24 11.13
CA THR A 125 -4.34 -1.75 9.80
C THR A 125 -4.96 -0.90 8.69
N GLU A 126 -4.24 -0.79 7.56
CA GLU A 126 -4.69 -0.07 6.37
C GLU A 126 -4.38 -0.86 5.11
N VAL A 127 -5.27 -0.77 4.11
CA VAL A 127 -5.03 -1.32 2.77
C VAL A 127 -4.67 -0.17 1.83
N ARG A 128 -3.51 -0.27 1.18
CA ARG A 128 -3.00 0.76 0.25
C ARG A 128 -2.33 0.11 -0.97
N ALA A 129 -2.07 0.91 -2.03
CA ALA A 129 -1.20 0.48 -3.12
C ALA A 129 0.26 0.36 -2.63
N ALA A 130 1.03 -0.56 -3.22
CA ALA A 130 2.39 -0.86 -2.76
C ALA A 130 3.33 0.37 -2.76
N ALA A 131 3.24 1.22 -3.79
CA ALA A 131 4.02 2.45 -3.87
C ALA A 131 3.64 3.44 -2.75
N GLU A 132 2.35 3.55 -2.42
CA GLU A 132 1.85 4.39 -1.32
C GLU A 132 2.30 3.85 0.04
N ILE A 133 2.37 2.52 0.22
CA ILE A 133 2.87 1.90 1.45
C ILE A 133 4.33 2.28 1.66
N VAL A 134 5.18 2.12 0.64
CA VAL A 134 6.61 2.44 0.75
C VAL A 134 6.82 3.92 1.09
N ALA A 135 6.09 4.82 0.43
CA ALA A 135 6.12 6.26 0.74
C ALA A 135 5.65 6.57 2.17
N ALA A 136 4.55 5.93 2.61
CA ALA A 136 3.98 6.12 3.94
C ALA A 136 4.90 5.58 5.07
N VAL A 137 5.67 4.50 4.80
CA VAL A 137 6.70 4.04 5.75
C VAL A 137 7.87 5.02 5.79
N GLN A 138 8.28 5.59 4.65
CA GLN A 138 9.37 6.57 4.60
C GLN A 138 9.03 7.86 5.34
N ASP A 139 7.81 8.37 5.18
CA ASP A 139 7.38 9.62 5.84
C ASP A 139 6.92 9.41 7.29
N GLY A 140 6.76 8.14 7.74
CA GLY A 140 6.41 7.77 9.10
C GLY A 140 4.91 7.80 9.41
N SER A 141 4.04 7.98 8.42
CA SER A 141 2.58 7.86 8.60
C SER A 141 2.15 6.41 8.83
N VAL A 142 2.97 5.46 8.36
CA VAL A 142 2.86 4.02 8.60
C VAL A 142 4.15 3.52 9.24
N ASP A 143 4.06 2.63 10.20
CA ASP A 143 5.21 2.07 10.89
C ASP A 143 5.79 0.85 10.18
N LEU A 144 4.91 -0.04 9.69
CA LEU A 144 5.25 -1.26 8.97
C LEU A 144 4.45 -1.37 7.67
N GLY A 145 5.13 -1.73 6.59
CA GLY A 145 4.51 -2.03 5.32
C GLY A 145 4.65 -3.50 4.94
N LEU A 146 3.56 -4.21 4.65
CA LEU A 146 3.61 -5.57 4.10
C LEU A 146 3.40 -5.50 2.59
N VAL A 147 4.46 -5.68 1.83
CA VAL A 147 4.50 -5.40 0.39
C VAL A 147 5.10 -6.58 -0.38
N ARG A 148 4.47 -6.93 -1.51
CA ARG A 148 5.06 -7.88 -2.46
C ARG A 148 6.12 -7.20 -3.29
N CYS A 149 7.34 -7.76 -3.30
CA CYS A 149 8.48 -7.23 -4.05
C CYS A 149 8.65 -5.72 -3.88
N PRO A 150 8.79 -5.17 -2.67
CA PRO A 150 8.96 -3.73 -2.51
C PRO A 150 10.22 -3.26 -3.26
N PRO A 151 10.19 -2.09 -3.90
CA PRO A 151 11.39 -1.50 -4.46
C PRO A 151 12.39 -1.16 -3.35
N ASP A 152 13.67 -1.11 -3.70
CA ASP A 152 14.67 -0.59 -2.79
C ASP A 152 14.42 0.90 -2.56
N ALA A 153 14.38 1.29 -1.31
CA ALA A 153 14.12 2.67 -0.91
C ALA A 153 15.10 3.13 0.17
N PRO A 154 15.72 4.31 0.01
CA PRO A 154 16.67 4.83 1.00
C PRO A 154 16.03 4.94 2.39
N GLY A 155 16.77 4.57 3.43
CA GLY A 155 16.34 4.65 4.81
C GLY A 155 15.39 3.54 5.27
N LEU A 156 15.00 2.62 4.39
CA LEU A 156 14.18 1.46 4.73
C LEU A 156 15.02 0.19 4.88
N GLU A 157 14.54 -0.72 5.70
CA GLU A 157 14.96 -2.11 5.74
C GLU A 157 13.82 -3.01 5.28
N ARG A 158 14.16 -4.18 4.79
CA ARG A 158 13.23 -5.19 4.30
C ARG A 158 13.50 -6.50 4.99
N ARG A 159 12.45 -7.19 5.42
CA ARG A 159 12.53 -8.57 5.94
C ARG A 159 11.52 -9.42 5.19
N ILE A 160 12.00 -10.43 4.47
CA ILE A 160 11.11 -11.38 3.79
C ILE A 160 10.32 -12.14 4.86
N VAL A 161 9.00 -12.11 4.75
CA VAL A 161 8.11 -12.87 5.63
C VAL A 161 7.48 -14.05 4.91
N ARG A 162 7.43 -14.03 3.56
CA ARG A 162 6.92 -15.14 2.79
C ARG A 162 7.58 -15.24 1.42
N ALA A 163 8.08 -16.42 1.07
CA ALA A 163 8.44 -16.78 -0.29
C ALA A 163 7.20 -17.36 -0.98
N ASP A 164 6.41 -16.50 -1.63
CA ASP A 164 5.10 -16.87 -2.16
C ASP A 164 5.21 -17.48 -3.56
N ARG A 165 4.82 -18.74 -3.69
CA ARG A 165 4.88 -19.49 -4.95
C ARG A 165 3.99 -18.84 -6.00
N GLN A 166 4.52 -18.62 -7.20
CA GLN A 166 3.79 -17.98 -8.29
C GLN A 166 3.09 -19.03 -9.16
N GLY A 167 1.94 -18.64 -9.68
CA GLY A 167 1.13 -19.44 -10.59
C GLY A 167 0.29 -18.57 -11.50
N LEU A 168 -0.34 -19.23 -12.46
CA LEU A 168 -1.26 -18.60 -13.39
C LEU A 168 -2.69 -18.68 -12.86
N LEU A 169 -3.31 -17.51 -12.70
CA LEU A 169 -4.74 -17.35 -12.46
C LEU A 169 -5.44 -17.18 -13.81
N MET A 170 -6.47 -17.99 -14.05
CA MET A 170 -7.23 -18.02 -15.27
C MET A 170 -8.68 -18.43 -15.01
N ARG A 171 -9.53 -18.35 -16.02
CA ARG A 171 -10.87 -18.91 -15.94
C ARG A 171 -10.81 -20.44 -15.80
N HIS A 172 -11.77 -21.05 -15.11
CA HIS A 172 -11.78 -22.48 -14.79
C HIS A 172 -11.81 -23.41 -16.02
N ASP A 173 -12.34 -22.93 -17.14
CA ASP A 173 -12.42 -23.67 -18.43
C ASP A 173 -11.32 -23.28 -19.43
N HIS A 174 -10.32 -22.54 -18.98
CA HIS A 174 -9.16 -22.20 -19.80
C HIS A 174 -8.37 -23.46 -20.19
N ARG A 175 -7.77 -23.49 -21.41
CA ARG A 175 -7.02 -24.65 -21.94
C ARG A 175 -5.91 -25.17 -21.02
N LEU A 176 -5.38 -24.33 -20.14
CA LEU A 176 -4.33 -24.68 -19.17
C LEU A 176 -4.90 -25.00 -17.77
N ALA A 177 -6.20 -24.93 -17.58
CA ALA A 177 -6.81 -25.08 -16.24
C ALA A 177 -6.68 -26.50 -15.68
N ASP A 178 -6.60 -27.53 -16.53
CA ASP A 178 -6.45 -28.92 -16.11
C ASP A 178 -4.98 -29.37 -16.03
N ALA A 179 -4.03 -28.52 -16.43
CA ALA A 179 -2.62 -28.84 -16.33
C ALA A 179 -2.14 -28.87 -14.87
N PRO A 180 -1.23 -29.78 -14.48
CA PRO A 180 -0.70 -29.82 -13.12
C PRO A 180 0.20 -28.62 -12.80
N ALA A 181 0.80 -28.01 -13.81
CA ALA A 181 1.61 -26.79 -13.75
C ALA A 181 1.68 -26.13 -15.14
N VAL A 182 2.00 -24.84 -15.19
CA VAL A 182 2.04 -24.06 -16.43
C VAL A 182 3.45 -23.53 -16.66
N ARG A 183 3.95 -23.64 -17.90
CA ARG A 183 5.21 -23.00 -18.30
C ARG A 183 4.92 -21.58 -18.79
N LEU A 184 5.83 -20.66 -18.54
CA LEU A 184 5.69 -19.29 -19.06
C LEU A 184 5.67 -19.24 -20.59
N THR A 185 6.34 -20.16 -21.26
CA THR A 185 6.28 -20.32 -22.72
C THR A 185 4.88 -20.64 -23.24
N ASP A 186 4.01 -21.21 -22.42
CA ASP A 186 2.63 -21.50 -22.79
C ASP A 186 1.75 -20.23 -22.85
N LEU A 187 2.30 -19.07 -22.39
CA LEU A 187 1.62 -17.77 -22.32
C LEU A 187 1.97 -16.81 -23.47
N SER A 188 2.74 -17.25 -24.47
CA SER A 188 3.22 -16.39 -25.55
C SER A 188 2.11 -15.68 -26.34
N GLU A 189 0.91 -16.26 -26.39
CA GLU A 189 -0.26 -15.71 -27.08
C GLU A 189 -1.35 -15.20 -26.12
N GLU A 190 -1.14 -15.35 -24.80
CA GLU A 190 -2.15 -14.98 -23.79
C GLU A 190 -1.98 -13.52 -23.36
N PRO A 191 -3.08 -12.72 -23.32
CA PRO A 191 -3.03 -11.41 -22.71
C PRO A 191 -2.74 -11.55 -21.20
N LEU A 192 -1.62 -11.00 -20.74
CA LEU A 192 -1.21 -11.01 -19.33
C LEU A 192 -1.69 -9.74 -18.62
N LEU A 193 -2.63 -9.92 -17.71
CA LEU A 193 -3.14 -8.83 -16.89
C LEU A 193 -2.10 -8.42 -15.84
N LEU A 194 -1.73 -7.15 -15.84
CA LEU A 194 -0.90 -6.52 -14.81
C LEU A 194 -1.52 -5.19 -14.38
N HIS A 195 -1.20 -4.78 -13.17
CA HIS A 195 -1.45 -3.39 -12.75
C HIS A 195 -0.42 -2.44 -13.37
N PRO A 196 -0.70 -1.13 -13.48
CA PRO A 196 0.28 -0.14 -13.91
C PRO A 196 1.55 -0.22 -13.07
N ARG A 197 2.71 -0.06 -13.71
CA ARG A 197 4.01 -0.18 -13.04
C ARG A 197 4.14 0.76 -11.85
N GLU A 198 3.52 1.94 -11.91
CA GLU A 198 3.53 2.96 -10.86
C GLU A 198 2.88 2.48 -9.55
N ALA A 199 1.92 1.55 -9.62
CA ALA A 199 1.22 1.04 -8.44
C ALA A 199 2.10 0.07 -7.61
N ASN A 200 2.93 -0.74 -8.27
CA ASN A 200 3.94 -1.58 -7.64
C ASN A 200 5.08 -1.89 -8.63
N PRO A 201 6.09 -1.00 -8.73
CA PRO A 201 7.20 -1.19 -9.67
C PRO A 201 7.93 -2.51 -9.48
N GLY A 202 8.21 -2.89 -8.24
CA GLY A 202 8.97 -4.11 -7.93
C GLY A 202 8.25 -5.39 -8.37
N HIS A 203 6.95 -5.50 -8.15
CA HIS A 203 6.18 -6.65 -8.61
C HIS A 203 6.05 -6.68 -10.15
N TYR A 204 5.75 -5.53 -10.77
CA TYR A 204 5.67 -5.43 -12.22
C TYR A 204 6.98 -5.89 -12.88
N ASP A 205 8.10 -5.32 -12.45
CA ASP A 205 9.41 -5.63 -12.99
C ASP A 205 9.80 -7.10 -12.73
N ALA A 206 9.45 -7.66 -11.56
CA ALA A 206 9.68 -9.07 -11.25
C ALA A 206 8.89 -10.01 -12.17
N VAL A 207 7.62 -9.73 -12.46
CA VAL A 207 6.81 -10.56 -13.37
C VAL A 207 7.37 -10.48 -14.81
N ILE A 208 7.74 -9.28 -15.27
CA ILE A 208 8.37 -9.12 -16.60
C ILE A 208 9.71 -9.86 -16.65
N ALA A 209 10.52 -9.80 -15.59
CA ALA A 209 11.79 -10.54 -15.52
C ALA A 209 11.58 -12.06 -15.60
N LEU A 210 10.58 -12.59 -14.88
CA LEU A 210 10.22 -14.01 -14.95
C LEU A 210 9.89 -14.46 -16.38
N CYS A 211 9.16 -13.65 -17.14
CA CYS A 211 8.83 -13.94 -18.53
C CYS A 211 10.10 -13.94 -19.41
N ARG A 212 10.93 -12.91 -19.26
CA ARG A 212 12.18 -12.76 -20.04
C ARG A 212 13.21 -13.86 -19.77
N GLU A 213 13.31 -14.34 -18.54
CA GLU A 213 14.17 -15.49 -18.18
C GLU A 213 13.83 -16.78 -18.97
N GLN A 214 12.63 -16.85 -19.53
CA GLN A 214 12.14 -17.97 -20.35
C GLN A 214 11.95 -17.57 -21.81
N ASP A 215 12.58 -16.47 -22.27
CA ASP A 215 12.47 -15.93 -23.62
C ASP A 215 11.01 -15.63 -24.05
N VAL A 216 10.15 -15.26 -23.10
CA VAL A 216 8.75 -14.88 -23.34
C VAL A 216 8.61 -13.36 -23.27
N GLU A 217 8.14 -12.73 -24.35
CA GLU A 217 7.71 -11.34 -24.35
C GLU A 217 6.19 -11.31 -24.07
N PRO A 218 5.74 -10.88 -22.88
CA PRO A 218 4.32 -10.96 -22.53
C PRO A 218 3.50 -9.87 -23.23
N HIS A 219 2.32 -10.24 -23.73
CA HIS A 219 1.32 -9.28 -24.20
C HIS A 219 0.60 -8.66 -22.97
N VAL A 220 1.11 -7.55 -22.45
CA VAL A 220 0.62 -6.94 -21.21
C VAL A 220 -0.65 -6.14 -21.43
N VAL A 221 -1.71 -6.43 -20.64
CA VAL A 221 -2.94 -5.66 -20.52
C VAL A 221 -2.95 -4.98 -19.17
N LEU A 222 -2.92 -3.64 -19.15
CA LEU A 222 -2.89 -2.86 -17.91
C LEU A 222 -4.31 -2.57 -17.40
N ARG A 223 -4.52 -2.76 -16.10
CA ARG A 223 -5.73 -2.34 -15.39
C ARG A 223 -5.38 -1.62 -14.10
N SER A 224 -5.96 -0.45 -13.92
CA SER A 224 -5.77 0.41 -12.73
C SER A 224 -6.69 -0.05 -11.59
N LEU A 225 -6.56 -1.27 -11.10
CA LEU A 225 -7.42 -1.77 -10.05
C LEU A 225 -6.63 -2.30 -8.87
N VAL A 226 -7.17 -2.06 -7.68
CA VAL A 226 -6.86 -2.85 -6.49
C VAL A 226 -7.04 -4.32 -6.89
N PHE A 227 -6.03 -5.14 -6.61
CA PHE A 227 -6.06 -6.55 -6.97
C PHE A 227 -7.29 -7.21 -6.32
N ASP A 228 -8.23 -7.65 -7.13
CA ASP A 228 -9.40 -8.41 -6.74
C ASP A 228 -9.43 -9.69 -7.58
N LEU A 229 -9.51 -10.85 -6.95
CA LEU A 229 -9.62 -12.16 -7.61
C LEU A 229 -10.89 -12.28 -8.48
N SER A 230 -11.87 -11.43 -8.27
CA SER A 230 -13.09 -11.35 -9.08
C SER A 230 -12.93 -10.46 -10.32
N GLN A 231 -11.71 -10.06 -10.70
CA GLN A 231 -11.49 -9.13 -11.79
C GLN A 231 -12.10 -9.62 -13.11
N ALA A 232 -12.94 -8.76 -13.67
CA ALA A 232 -13.69 -9.02 -14.85
C ALA A 232 -12.86 -9.58 -16.04
N PRO A 233 -11.64 -9.08 -16.37
CA PRO A 233 -10.88 -9.62 -17.50
C PRO A 233 -10.50 -11.10 -17.35
N VAL A 234 -10.16 -11.55 -16.13
CA VAL A 234 -9.82 -12.96 -15.88
C VAL A 234 -11.08 -13.82 -15.82
N VAL A 235 -12.12 -13.34 -15.12
CA VAL A 235 -13.42 -14.05 -15.03
C VAL A 235 -14.08 -14.21 -16.38
N HIS A 236 -13.96 -13.21 -17.27
CA HIS A 236 -14.53 -13.27 -18.62
C HIS A 236 -13.64 -14.07 -19.60
N GLY A 237 -12.39 -14.38 -19.22
CA GLY A 237 -11.47 -15.11 -20.08
C GLY A 237 -10.74 -14.24 -21.11
N ASP A 238 -10.75 -12.92 -20.91
CA ASP A 238 -10.08 -11.96 -21.81
C ASP A 238 -8.56 -11.85 -21.51
N ALA A 239 -8.12 -12.33 -20.33
CA ALA A 239 -6.74 -12.29 -19.90
C ALA A 239 -6.46 -13.34 -18.82
N VAL A 240 -5.17 -13.61 -18.60
CA VAL A 240 -4.66 -14.41 -17.49
C VAL A 240 -3.79 -13.54 -16.57
N ALA A 241 -3.53 -13.96 -15.35
CA ALA A 241 -2.67 -13.19 -14.43
C ALA A 241 -1.66 -14.10 -13.70
N ILE A 242 -0.41 -13.63 -13.56
CA ILE A 242 0.56 -14.28 -12.69
C ILE A 242 0.37 -13.72 -11.29
N VAL A 243 -0.02 -14.61 -10.35
CA VAL A 243 -0.30 -14.25 -8.96
C VAL A 243 0.28 -15.27 -7.99
N GLY A 244 0.55 -14.83 -6.77
CA GLY A 244 1.00 -15.73 -5.72
C GLY A 244 -0.10 -16.65 -5.21
N GLU A 245 0.27 -17.86 -4.80
CA GLU A 245 -0.64 -18.86 -4.22
C GLU A 245 -1.41 -18.31 -3.02
N SER A 246 -0.76 -17.49 -2.20
CA SER A 246 -1.38 -16.84 -1.05
C SER A 246 -2.55 -15.92 -1.40
N SER A 247 -2.55 -15.37 -2.61
CA SER A 247 -3.65 -14.52 -3.08
C SER A 247 -4.88 -15.31 -3.54
N CYS A 248 -4.77 -16.63 -3.59
CA CYS A 248 -5.82 -17.52 -4.09
C CYS A 248 -6.62 -18.20 -2.96
N ALA A 249 -6.44 -17.78 -1.70
CA ALA A 249 -7.28 -18.23 -0.62
C ALA A 249 -8.75 -17.83 -0.86
N GLY A 250 -9.66 -18.81 -0.89
CA GLY A 250 -11.06 -18.56 -1.21
C GLY A 250 -11.34 -18.26 -2.68
N LEU A 251 -10.54 -18.81 -3.60
CA LEU A 251 -10.70 -18.60 -5.04
C LEU A 251 -12.13 -18.92 -5.51
N PRO A 252 -12.81 -18.01 -6.23
CA PRO A 252 -14.12 -18.27 -6.81
C PRO A 252 -14.12 -19.49 -7.75
N ALA A 253 -15.21 -20.26 -7.77
CA ALA A 253 -15.33 -21.46 -8.60
C ALA A 253 -15.18 -21.20 -10.12
N ALA A 254 -15.41 -19.95 -10.55
CA ALA A 254 -15.20 -19.54 -11.93
C ALA A 254 -13.72 -19.44 -12.34
N LEU A 255 -12.80 -19.51 -11.39
CA LEU A 255 -11.37 -19.33 -11.60
C LEU A 255 -10.59 -20.59 -11.24
N ALA A 256 -9.45 -20.76 -11.86
CA ALA A 256 -8.45 -21.78 -11.55
C ALA A 256 -7.07 -21.14 -11.41
N TRP A 257 -6.29 -21.66 -10.47
CA TRP A 257 -4.89 -21.31 -10.31
C TRP A 257 -4.01 -22.54 -10.52
N ARG A 258 -2.92 -22.40 -11.26
CA ARG A 258 -1.94 -23.47 -11.46
C ARG A 258 -0.53 -22.93 -11.24
N PRO A 259 0.33 -23.69 -10.52
CA PRO A 259 1.70 -23.25 -10.25
C PRO A 259 2.52 -23.12 -11.54
N LEU A 260 3.46 -22.20 -11.55
CA LEU A 260 4.46 -22.12 -12.62
C LEU A 260 5.46 -23.28 -12.56
N THR A 261 5.93 -23.71 -13.71
CA THR A 261 7.04 -24.65 -13.84
C THR A 261 8.07 -24.11 -14.84
N PRO A 262 9.37 -24.06 -14.50
CA PRO A 262 9.94 -24.38 -13.18
C PRO A 262 9.36 -23.49 -12.09
N ALA A 263 9.31 -24.00 -10.85
CA ALA A 263 8.74 -23.28 -9.74
C ALA A 263 9.42 -21.91 -9.53
N ARG A 264 8.64 -20.89 -9.29
CA ARG A 264 9.07 -19.52 -9.03
C ARG A 264 8.35 -18.98 -7.78
N SER A 265 9.07 -18.26 -6.96
CA SER A 265 8.48 -17.56 -5.81
C SER A 265 8.88 -16.08 -5.84
N LEU A 266 7.94 -15.23 -5.41
CA LEU A 266 8.19 -13.80 -5.19
C LEU A 266 8.02 -13.49 -3.71
N GLY A 267 8.89 -12.63 -3.17
CA GLY A 267 8.86 -12.25 -1.76
C GLY A 267 7.67 -11.39 -1.41
N ILE A 268 7.10 -11.63 -0.24
CA ILE A 268 6.30 -10.64 0.49
C ILE A 268 7.15 -10.23 1.68
N ASP A 269 7.43 -8.94 1.78
CA ASP A 269 8.37 -8.40 2.74
C ASP A 269 7.65 -7.47 3.70
N LEU A 270 8.08 -7.46 4.97
CA LEU A 270 7.86 -6.33 5.86
C LEU A 270 8.92 -5.27 5.58
N VAL A 271 8.44 -4.03 5.43
CA VAL A 271 9.24 -2.83 5.20
C VAL A 271 9.11 -1.92 6.41
N ALA A 272 10.22 -1.42 6.94
CA ALA A 272 10.25 -0.51 8.07
C ALA A 272 11.35 0.54 7.88
N ARG A 273 11.27 1.68 8.57
CA ARG A 273 12.40 2.60 8.66
C ARG A 273 13.57 1.93 9.38
N ARG A 274 14.81 2.18 8.91
CA ARG A 274 16.01 1.68 9.59
C ARG A 274 16.26 2.33 10.94
N HIS A 275 15.85 3.59 11.06
CA HIS A 275 16.04 4.44 12.23
C HIS A 275 14.70 5.09 12.61
N ASP A 276 14.63 5.70 13.76
CA ASP A 276 13.48 6.47 14.25
C ASP A 276 12.17 5.65 14.35
N ARG A 277 12.28 4.37 14.67
CA ARG A 277 11.15 3.49 14.94
C ARG A 277 11.01 3.18 16.42
N SER A 278 9.80 2.91 16.85
CA SER A 278 9.52 2.58 18.24
C SER A 278 9.99 1.16 18.60
N PRO A 279 10.28 0.87 19.87
CA PRO A 279 10.58 -0.49 20.32
C PRO A 279 9.47 -1.50 20.02
N ALA A 280 8.21 -1.06 19.92
CA ALA A 280 7.08 -1.90 19.52
C ALA A 280 7.23 -2.39 18.07
N VAL A 281 7.70 -1.52 17.16
CA VAL A 281 7.99 -1.89 15.76
C VAL A 281 9.09 -2.93 15.69
N ASP A 282 10.19 -2.75 16.47
CA ASP A 282 11.27 -3.73 16.52
C ASP A 282 10.78 -5.10 16.99
N ARG A 283 9.97 -5.13 18.06
CA ARG A 283 9.37 -6.39 18.54
C ARG A 283 8.48 -7.06 17.50
N LEU A 284 7.64 -6.29 16.78
CA LEU A 284 6.80 -6.86 15.74
C LEU A 284 7.63 -7.40 14.55
N LEU A 285 8.72 -6.73 14.16
CA LEU A 285 9.63 -7.21 13.11
C LEU A 285 10.30 -8.54 13.49
N ASP A 286 10.78 -8.64 14.73
CA ASP A 286 11.44 -9.86 15.22
C ASP A 286 10.41 -11.01 15.38
N ALA A 287 9.23 -10.70 15.91
CA ALA A 287 8.13 -11.66 16.01
C ALA A 287 7.68 -12.14 14.62
N ALA A 288 7.54 -11.23 13.65
CA ALA A 288 7.15 -11.59 12.29
C ALA A 288 8.16 -12.54 11.63
N SER A 289 9.46 -12.30 11.81
CA SER A 289 10.50 -13.19 11.27
C SER A 289 10.42 -14.60 11.87
N ARG A 290 10.20 -14.71 13.17
CA ARG A 290 10.04 -15.99 13.85
C ARG A 290 8.75 -16.70 13.41
N ILE A 291 7.62 -16.01 13.41
CA ILE A 291 6.31 -16.53 13.00
C ILE A 291 6.35 -17.02 11.53
N SER A 292 7.04 -16.30 10.66
CA SER A 292 7.20 -16.68 9.25
C SER A 292 7.90 -18.04 9.11
N GLY A 293 8.95 -18.28 9.91
CA GLY A 293 9.62 -19.58 9.98
C GLY A 293 8.72 -20.68 10.54
N GLU A 294 7.96 -20.40 11.62
CA GLU A 294 7.01 -21.35 12.21
C GLU A 294 5.87 -21.74 11.24
N LEU A 295 5.46 -20.82 10.38
CA LEU A 295 4.46 -21.05 9.34
C LEU A 295 5.02 -21.73 8.08
N GLY A 296 6.34 -21.92 8.00
CA GLY A 296 7.01 -22.50 6.83
C GLY A 296 6.93 -21.60 5.59
N TRP A 297 6.89 -20.29 5.79
CA TRP A 297 6.79 -19.32 4.70
C TRP A 297 8.14 -18.91 4.13
N VAL A 298 9.20 -19.07 4.93
CA VAL A 298 10.60 -18.80 4.58
C VAL A 298 11.50 -19.92 5.10
#